data_db09e93f9d3d2b7cc6cdf1cdad3401b6
#
_entry.id   db09e93f9d3d2b7cc6cdf1cdad3401b6
#
_cell.length_a   1.000
_cell.length_b   1.000
_cell.length_c   1.000
_cell.angle_alpha   90.00
_cell.angle_beta   90.00
_cell.angle_gamma   90.00
#
_symmetry.space_group_name_H-M   'P 1'
#
loop_
_entity.id
_entity.type
_entity.pdbx_description
1 polymer ?
#
loop_
_entity_poly.entity_id
_entity_poly.type
_entity_poly.pdbx_seq_one_letter_code
_entity_poly.pdbx_strand_id
1 'polypeptide(L)'
;MIGLYPAASDGDDIVLYADESRERERMRLPQLRNQQADRERNLSLADFVAPLGSGVKDYVGAFAVTAGLGLEELAGRYRSEGDDYRAIMAKLLADRLTEAFAEALHRYARVTLWGYEREGQWSVGDLLAEKYQGIRPAFGYPSAPDHSLKADVFALMDVGTVTGMTMTESYMIVPGEAACGLMLGHPEARNFSVGRIDSEQLASYAARRGTDSEKMRVLIPQHLIDM
;
A
#
# COMPACT_ATOMS: atom_id res chain seq x y z
N MET A 1 5.48 10.81 -3.64
CA MET A 1 5.20 10.43 -5.04
C MET A 1 3.82 9.78 -5.10
N ILE A 2 3.05 10.02 -6.17
CA ILE A 2 1.72 9.44 -6.37
C ILE A 2 1.46 9.28 -7.87
N GLY A 3 0.74 8.24 -8.26
CA GLY A 3 0.24 8.02 -9.62
C GLY A 3 -1.17 7.43 -9.59
N LEU A 4 -2.00 7.76 -10.58
CA LEU A 4 -3.29 7.12 -10.83
C LEU A 4 -3.18 6.29 -12.11
N TYR A 5 -3.71 5.09 -12.06
CA TYR A 5 -3.64 4.12 -13.16
C TYR A 5 -5.03 3.60 -13.47
N PRO A 6 -5.46 3.53 -14.74
CA PRO A 6 -6.64 2.80 -15.12
C PRO A 6 -6.54 1.37 -14.63
N ALA A 7 -7.59 0.86 -13.99
CA ALA A 7 -7.55 -0.43 -13.31
C ALA A 7 -8.86 -1.21 -13.45
N ALA A 8 -8.77 -2.51 -13.27
CA ALA A 8 -9.90 -3.42 -13.06
C ALA A 8 -9.48 -4.55 -12.11
N SER A 9 -10.43 -5.18 -11.44
CA SER A 9 -10.18 -6.44 -10.74
C SER A 9 -10.47 -7.65 -11.63
N ASP A 10 -9.60 -8.67 -11.53
CA ASP A 10 -9.73 -9.96 -12.20
C ASP A 10 -9.56 -11.06 -11.13
N GLY A 11 -10.66 -11.54 -10.60
CA GLY A 11 -10.66 -12.36 -9.40
C GLY A 11 -10.04 -11.61 -8.21
N ASP A 12 -8.99 -12.17 -7.63
CA ASP A 12 -8.25 -11.54 -6.51
C ASP A 12 -7.03 -10.73 -6.98
N ASP A 13 -6.94 -10.40 -8.26
CA ASP A 13 -5.89 -9.55 -8.81
C ASP A 13 -6.39 -8.15 -9.11
N ILE A 14 -5.56 -7.15 -8.85
CA ILE A 14 -5.73 -5.80 -9.36
C ILE A 14 -4.87 -5.66 -10.61
N VAL A 15 -5.51 -5.41 -11.75
CA VAL A 15 -4.87 -5.21 -13.05
C VAL A 15 -4.75 -3.71 -13.31
N LEU A 16 -3.54 -3.22 -13.53
CA LEU A 16 -3.26 -1.85 -13.92
C LEU A 16 -2.98 -1.80 -15.43
N TYR A 17 -3.56 -0.85 -16.12
CA TYR A 17 -3.37 -0.67 -17.55
C TYR A 17 -2.38 0.43 -17.86
N ALA A 18 -1.79 0.34 -19.05
CA ALA A 18 -0.79 1.30 -19.51
C ALA A 18 -1.39 2.69 -19.80
N ASP A 19 -2.64 2.72 -20.23
CA ASP A 19 -3.36 3.93 -20.64
C ASP A 19 -4.89 3.72 -20.61
N GLU A 20 -5.63 4.75 -20.99
CA GLU A 20 -7.08 4.79 -20.98
C GLU A 20 -7.78 3.84 -21.98
N SER A 21 -7.05 3.30 -22.96
CA SER A 21 -7.60 2.30 -23.88
C SER A 21 -7.89 0.98 -23.16
N ARG A 22 -7.13 0.69 -22.07
CA ARG A 22 -7.22 -0.56 -21.29
C ARG A 22 -6.99 -1.83 -22.12
N GLU A 23 -6.29 -1.69 -23.25
CA GLU A 23 -5.95 -2.82 -24.10
C GLU A 23 -4.67 -3.54 -23.66
N ARG A 24 -3.75 -2.79 -23.03
CA ARG A 24 -2.46 -3.31 -22.61
C ARG A 24 -2.31 -3.27 -21.08
N GLU A 25 -2.23 -4.44 -20.48
CA GLU A 25 -1.85 -4.59 -19.09
C GLU A 25 -0.44 -4.05 -18.86
N ARG A 26 -0.28 -3.20 -17.86
CA ARG A 26 1.01 -2.66 -17.42
C ARG A 26 1.58 -3.47 -16.28
N MET A 27 0.72 -3.86 -15.33
CA MET A 27 1.11 -4.57 -14.12
C MET A 27 -0.11 -5.29 -13.53
N ARG A 28 0.14 -6.43 -12.91
CA ARG A 28 -0.84 -7.19 -12.14
C ARG A 28 -0.35 -7.30 -10.70
N LEU A 29 -1.23 -6.96 -9.78
CA LEU A 29 -0.97 -6.95 -8.35
C LEU A 29 -1.89 -7.96 -7.67
N PRO A 30 -1.47 -9.23 -7.51
CA PRO A 30 -2.24 -10.24 -6.80
C PRO A 30 -2.52 -9.81 -5.37
N GLN A 31 -3.74 -10.03 -4.91
CA GLN A 31 -4.16 -9.75 -3.55
C GLN A 31 -4.51 -11.05 -2.83
N LEU A 32 -4.45 -11.00 -1.51
CA LEU A 32 -4.93 -12.05 -0.64
C LEU A 32 -6.38 -11.78 -0.23
N ARG A 33 -7.11 -12.85 0.04
CA ARG A 33 -8.49 -12.79 0.54
C ARG A 33 -8.56 -13.28 1.97
N ASN A 34 -9.31 -12.58 2.80
CA ASN A 34 -9.63 -13.05 4.14
C ASN A 34 -10.40 -14.38 4.08
N GLN A 35 -10.02 -15.34 4.94
CA GLN A 35 -10.65 -16.68 5.02
C GLN A 35 -11.29 -16.96 6.38
N GLN A 36 -11.51 -15.93 7.21
CA GLN A 36 -12.12 -16.10 8.54
C GLN A 36 -13.60 -16.46 8.42
N ALA A 37 -13.99 -17.59 9.02
CA ALA A 37 -15.33 -18.16 8.92
C ALA A 37 -16.42 -17.34 9.65
N ASP A 38 -16.05 -16.45 10.56
CA ASP A 38 -16.95 -15.63 11.39
C ASP A 38 -17.34 -14.28 10.74
N ARG A 39 -16.91 -14.05 9.50
CA ARG A 39 -17.18 -12.82 8.75
C ARG A 39 -18.33 -13.00 7.78
N GLU A 40 -19.19 -11.99 7.70
CA GLU A 40 -20.28 -11.95 6.70
C GLU A 40 -19.75 -12.00 5.26
N ARG A 41 -18.55 -11.48 5.03
CA ARG A 41 -17.93 -11.41 3.72
C ARG A 41 -16.41 -11.52 3.83
N ASN A 42 -15.84 -12.45 3.09
CA ASN A 42 -14.41 -12.62 2.95
C ASN A 42 -13.87 -11.59 1.95
N LEU A 43 -13.19 -10.56 2.44
CA LEU A 43 -12.73 -9.42 1.65
C LEU A 43 -11.33 -9.64 1.08
N SER A 44 -11.13 -9.13 -0.15
CA SER A 44 -9.85 -8.85 -0.78
C SER A 44 -9.78 -7.37 -1.15
N LEU A 45 -8.60 -6.78 -1.24
CA LEU A 45 -8.45 -5.41 -1.77
C LEU A 45 -8.95 -5.29 -3.22
N ALA A 46 -8.91 -6.38 -3.99
CA ALA A 46 -9.45 -6.45 -5.35
C ALA A 46 -10.97 -6.20 -5.41
N ASP A 47 -11.72 -6.49 -4.32
CA ASP A 47 -13.17 -6.23 -4.24
C ASP A 47 -13.53 -4.74 -4.30
N PHE A 48 -12.54 -3.87 -4.03
CA PHE A 48 -12.71 -2.41 -4.05
C PHE A 48 -12.27 -1.77 -5.37
N VAL A 49 -12.12 -2.58 -6.41
CA VAL A 49 -11.85 -2.15 -7.79
C VAL A 49 -12.91 -2.77 -8.69
N ALA A 50 -13.44 -2.00 -9.65
CA ALA A 50 -14.48 -2.48 -10.56
C ALA A 50 -14.04 -3.72 -11.34
N PRO A 51 -14.87 -4.78 -11.40
CA PRO A 51 -14.51 -6.02 -12.07
C PRO A 51 -14.25 -5.85 -13.58
N LEU A 52 -13.30 -6.61 -14.09
CA LEU A 52 -13.06 -6.74 -15.53
C LEU A 52 -14.35 -7.12 -16.23
N GLY A 53 -14.68 -6.42 -17.33
CA GLY A 53 -15.92 -6.66 -18.08
C GLY A 53 -17.18 -6.02 -17.48
N SER A 54 -17.12 -5.32 -16.34
CA SER A 54 -18.25 -4.60 -15.75
C SER A 54 -18.71 -3.37 -16.54
N GLY A 55 -17.88 -2.89 -17.47
CA GLY A 55 -18.11 -1.64 -18.20
C GLY A 55 -17.77 -0.37 -17.40
N VAL A 56 -17.42 -0.49 -16.14
CA VAL A 56 -16.98 0.63 -15.28
C VAL A 56 -15.51 0.93 -15.53
N LYS A 57 -15.20 2.19 -15.79
CA LYS A 57 -13.82 2.66 -15.90
C LYS A 57 -13.33 3.11 -14.52
N ASP A 58 -12.61 2.24 -13.85
CA ASP A 58 -12.08 2.49 -12.51
C ASP A 58 -10.57 2.75 -12.54
N TYR A 59 -10.04 3.23 -11.41
CA TYR A 59 -8.65 3.59 -11.24
C TYR A 59 -8.13 3.11 -9.89
N VAL A 60 -6.83 2.90 -9.82
CA VAL A 60 -6.10 2.64 -8.57
C VAL A 60 -4.96 3.65 -8.45
N GLY A 61 -4.86 4.27 -7.28
CA GLY A 61 -3.71 5.09 -6.93
C GLY A 61 -2.57 4.20 -6.41
N ALA A 62 -1.33 4.59 -6.73
CA ALA A 62 -0.14 4.05 -6.08
C ALA A 62 0.63 5.20 -5.45
N PHE A 63 1.23 4.99 -4.27
CA PHE A 63 1.98 6.02 -3.58
C PHE A 63 3.25 5.50 -2.92
N ALA A 64 4.23 6.39 -2.78
CA ALA A 64 5.41 6.21 -1.95
C ALA A 64 5.76 7.56 -1.31
N VAL A 65 5.94 7.58 0.02
CA VAL A 65 6.25 8.77 0.81
C VAL A 65 7.36 8.48 1.80
N THR A 66 8.13 9.49 2.15
CA THR A 66 9.11 9.44 3.24
C THR A 66 9.33 10.82 3.85
N ALA A 67 9.60 10.86 5.13
CA ALA A 67 10.17 12.00 5.87
C ALA A 67 11.56 11.69 6.41
N GLY A 68 12.16 10.57 5.98
CA GLY A 68 13.44 10.06 6.52
C GLY A 68 14.70 10.48 5.74
N LEU A 69 14.57 11.21 4.62
CA LEU A 69 15.74 11.63 3.85
C LEU A 69 16.63 12.57 4.69
N GLY A 70 17.92 12.19 4.87
CA GLY A 70 18.85 12.92 5.71
C GLY A 70 18.69 12.68 7.23
N LEU A 71 17.72 11.89 7.66
CA LEU A 71 17.44 11.64 9.07
C LEU A 71 18.59 10.91 9.79
N GLU A 72 19.19 9.91 9.14
CA GLU A 72 20.33 9.19 9.74
C GLU A 72 21.55 10.10 9.96
N GLU A 73 21.80 11.04 9.05
CA GLU A 73 22.84 12.04 9.22
C GLU A 73 22.53 12.96 10.42
N LEU A 74 21.29 13.46 10.52
CA LEU A 74 20.84 14.28 11.63
C LEU A 74 20.93 13.53 12.97
N ALA A 75 20.42 12.30 13.03
CA ALA A 75 20.49 11.47 14.23
C ALA A 75 21.94 11.11 14.60
N GLY A 76 22.81 10.89 13.60
CA GLY A 76 24.24 10.65 13.80
C GLY A 76 24.96 11.85 14.43
N ARG A 77 24.62 13.07 14.02
CA ARG A 77 25.14 14.29 14.65
C ARG A 77 24.78 14.37 16.13
N TYR A 78 23.50 14.16 16.47
CA TYR A 78 23.07 14.16 17.88
C TYR A 78 23.77 13.08 18.70
N ARG A 79 23.94 11.87 18.16
CA ARG A 79 24.71 10.82 18.89
C ARG A 79 26.16 11.19 19.10
N SER A 80 26.81 11.85 18.13
CA SER A 80 28.21 12.29 18.26
C SER A 80 28.38 13.39 19.33
N GLU A 81 27.32 14.15 19.60
CA GLU A 81 27.23 15.15 20.66
C GLU A 81 26.83 14.53 22.02
N GLY A 82 26.59 13.21 22.10
CA GLY A 82 26.11 12.52 23.30
C GLY A 82 24.63 12.73 23.58
N ASP A 83 23.83 13.19 22.59
CA ASP A 83 22.41 13.48 22.73
C ASP A 83 21.54 12.40 22.06
N ASP A 84 21.49 11.22 22.67
CA ASP A 84 20.66 10.12 22.21
C ASP A 84 19.16 10.46 22.26
N TYR A 85 18.75 11.33 23.17
CA TYR A 85 17.36 11.76 23.30
C TYR A 85 16.90 12.46 22.01
N ARG A 86 17.66 13.47 21.53
CA ARG A 86 17.32 14.15 20.26
C ARG A 86 17.41 13.22 19.07
N ALA A 87 18.35 12.28 19.04
CA ALA A 87 18.44 11.30 17.97
C ALA A 87 17.18 10.43 17.88
N ILE A 88 16.65 9.95 19.01
CA ILE A 88 15.40 9.16 19.08
C ILE A 88 14.20 10.04 18.71
N MET A 89 14.12 11.25 19.26
CA MET A 89 13.01 12.17 18.98
C MET A 89 12.94 12.53 17.51
N ALA A 90 14.07 12.74 16.82
CA ALA A 90 14.09 13.01 15.38
C ALA A 90 13.47 11.86 14.58
N LYS A 91 13.78 10.61 14.93
CA LYS A 91 13.19 9.42 14.27
C LYS A 91 11.68 9.31 14.53
N LEU A 92 11.25 9.48 15.78
CA LEU A 92 9.82 9.45 16.12
C LEU A 92 9.02 10.55 15.40
N LEU A 93 9.60 11.74 15.27
CA LEU A 93 8.97 12.84 14.53
C LEU A 93 8.90 12.53 13.04
N ALA A 94 9.94 11.96 12.45
CA ALA A 94 9.93 11.57 11.05
C ALA A 94 8.88 10.49 10.74
N ASP A 95 8.69 9.50 11.63
CA ASP A 95 7.60 8.52 11.53
C ASP A 95 6.23 9.21 11.50
N ARG A 96 5.97 10.11 12.45
CA ARG A 96 4.69 10.84 12.50
C ARG A 96 4.49 11.73 11.28
N LEU A 97 5.55 12.36 10.78
CA LEU A 97 5.50 13.17 9.56
C LEU A 97 5.24 12.31 8.31
N THR A 98 5.79 11.11 8.24
CA THR A 98 5.52 10.17 7.13
C THR A 98 4.03 9.80 7.10
N GLU A 99 3.43 9.45 8.23
CA GLU A 99 2.00 9.13 8.31
C GLU A 99 1.12 10.36 7.97
N ALA A 100 1.46 11.53 8.51
CA ALA A 100 0.75 12.77 8.19
C ALA A 100 0.86 13.13 6.69
N PHE A 101 2.02 12.88 6.09
CA PHE A 101 2.26 13.12 4.68
C PHE A 101 1.46 12.13 3.81
N ALA A 102 1.39 10.85 4.20
CA ALA A 102 0.54 9.87 3.53
C ALA A 102 -0.94 10.28 3.55
N GLU A 103 -1.44 10.80 4.70
CA GLU A 103 -2.81 11.33 4.80
C GLU A 103 -3.01 12.56 3.90
N ALA A 104 -2.09 13.52 3.95
CA ALA A 104 -2.16 14.71 3.11
C ALA A 104 -2.14 14.36 1.62
N LEU A 105 -1.32 13.38 1.22
CA LEU A 105 -1.23 12.90 -0.15
C LEU A 105 -2.51 12.18 -0.58
N HIS A 106 -3.12 11.38 0.31
CA HIS A 106 -4.40 10.74 0.04
C HIS A 106 -5.52 11.77 -0.10
N ARG A 107 -5.56 12.81 0.76
CA ARG A 107 -6.50 13.93 0.59
C ARG A 107 -6.29 14.63 -0.76
N TYR A 108 -5.05 14.90 -1.14
CA TYR A 108 -4.73 15.49 -2.45
C TYR A 108 -5.21 14.59 -3.60
N ALA A 109 -5.06 13.27 -3.47
CA ALA A 109 -5.60 12.34 -4.45
C ALA A 109 -7.13 12.46 -4.57
N ARG A 110 -7.86 12.39 -3.46
CA ARG A 110 -9.32 12.44 -3.42
C ARG A 110 -9.89 13.74 -3.99
N VAL A 111 -9.27 14.87 -3.62
CA VAL A 111 -9.80 16.21 -3.97
C VAL A 111 -9.34 16.67 -5.35
N THR A 112 -8.06 16.45 -5.70
CA THR A 112 -7.43 17.09 -6.85
C THR A 112 -7.19 16.12 -8.01
N LEU A 113 -6.59 14.97 -7.75
CA LEU A 113 -6.20 14.04 -8.82
C LEU A 113 -7.38 13.18 -9.30
N TRP A 114 -8.10 12.60 -8.37
CA TRP A 114 -9.29 11.78 -8.66
C TRP A 114 -10.56 12.63 -8.70
N GLY A 115 -10.65 13.60 -7.80
CA GLY A 115 -11.70 14.62 -7.83
C GLY A 115 -13.08 14.15 -7.36
N TYR A 116 -13.17 13.06 -6.59
CA TYR A 116 -14.44 12.57 -6.07
C TYR A 116 -14.83 13.18 -4.71
N GLU A 117 -13.95 13.97 -4.10
CA GLU A 117 -14.18 14.69 -2.83
C GLU A 117 -14.06 16.19 -3.03
N ARG A 118 -14.80 16.98 -2.26
CA ARG A 118 -14.75 18.45 -2.30
C ARG A 118 -13.73 18.99 -1.30
N GLU A 119 -13.06 20.08 -1.68
CA GLU A 119 -12.19 20.83 -0.76
C GLU A 119 -12.98 21.28 0.49
N GLY A 120 -12.37 21.09 1.67
CA GLY A 120 -12.96 21.49 2.94
C GLY A 120 -14.17 20.66 3.41
N GLN A 121 -14.47 19.54 2.78
CA GLN A 121 -15.60 18.66 3.14
C GLN A 121 -15.48 18.09 4.55
N TRP A 122 -14.23 17.82 5.02
CA TRP A 122 -13.95 17.14 6.27
C TRP A 122 -13.16 18.00 7.24
N SER A 123 -13.57 18.02 8.51
CA SER A 123 -12.75 18.55 9.60
C SER A 123 -11.52 17.66 9.87
N VAL A 124 -10.55 18.19 10.61
CA VAL A 124 -9.39 17.36 11.07
C VAL A 124 -9.86 16.14 11.86
N GLY A 125 -10.88 16.29 12.71
CA GLY A 125 -11.44 15.18 13.48
C GLY A 125 -12.10 14.12 12.60
N ASP A 126 -12.74 14.52 11.50
CA ASP A 126 -13.33 13.58 10.54
C ASP A 126 -12.26 12.84 9.73
N LEU A 127 -11.17 13.54 9.38
CA LEU A 127 -10.01 12.91 8.72
C LEU A 127 -9.35 11.85 9.62
N LEU A 128 -9.14 12.17 10.89
CA LEU A 128 -8.60 11.23 11.87
C LEU A 128 -9.53 10.04 12.14
N ALA A 129 -10.84 10.24 11.98
CA ALA A 129 -11.86 9.19 12.11
C ALA A 129 -12.12 8.44 10.78
N GLU A 130 -11.34 8.71 9.72
CA GLU A 130 -11.43 8.08 8.39
C GLU A 130 -12.86 8.10 7.81
N LYS A 131 -13.60 9.21 7.98
CA LYS A 131 -14.98 9.35 7.49
C LYS A 131 -15.10 9.60 5.99
N TYR A 132 -13.99 9.82 5.32
CA TYR A 132 -13.91 10.00 3.88
C TYR A 132 -14.10 8.66 3.12
N GLN A 133 -14.44 8.78 1.85
CA GLN A 133 -14.54 7.62 0.95
C GLN A 133 -13.15 7.12 0.55
N GLY A 134 -13.00 5.80 0.48
CA GLY A 134 -11.76 5.16 0.03
C GLY A 134 -10.78 4.86 1.16
N ILE A 135 -9.74 4.12 0.84
CA ILE A 135 -8.65 3.73 1.75
C ILE A 135 -7.29 3.85 1.08
N ARG A 136 -6.22 3.86 1.89
CA ARG A 136 -4.82 3.85 1.43
C ARG A 136 -4.02 2.69 2.05
N PRO A 137 -4.32 1.43 1.71
CA PRO A 137 -3.60 0.30 2.27
C PRO A 137 -2.13 0.35 1.89
N ALA A 138 -1.25 0.32 2.91
CA ALA A 138 0.19 0.18 2.71
C ALA A 138 0.59 -1.29 2.74
N PHE A 139 1.60 -1.66 1.96
CA PHE A 139 2.11 -3.03 1.93
C PHE A 139 2.90 -3.37 3.20
N GLY A 140 2.63 -4.56 3.75
CA GLY A 140 3.10 -5.01 5.05
C GLY A 140 2.10 -4.78 6.19
N TYR A 141 0.94 -4.15 5.90
CA TYR A 141 -0.15 -3.97 6.84
C TYR A 141 -1.20 -5.10 6.71
N PRO A 142 -2.11 -5.25 7.68
CA PRO A 142 -3.01 -6.40 7.75
C PRO A 142 -3.86 -6.69 6.51
N SER A 143 -4.22 -5.68 5.72
CA SER A 143 -5.01 -5.84 4.48
C SER A 143 -4.16 -6.18 3.25
N ALA A 144 -2.85 -5.91 3.30
CA ALA A 144 -1.89 -6.15 2.23
C ALA A 144 -0.54 -6.65 2.82
N PRO A 145 -0.51 -7.85 3.43
CA PRO A 145 0.61 -8.27 4.27
C PRO A 145 1.90 -8.60 3.51
N ASP A 146 1.83 -8.79 2.20
CA ASP A 146 3.01 -9.11 1.37
C ASP A 146 3.88 -7.87 1.13
N HIS A 147 5.01 -7.81 1.81
CA HIS A 147 6.01 -6.76 1.63
C HIS A 147 6.60 -6.70 0.23
N SER A 148 6.62 -7.83 -0.51
CA SER A 148 7.22 -7.89 -1.85
C SER A 148 6.50 -7.04 -2.90
N LEU A 149 5.19 -6.75 -2.69
CA LEU A 149 4.41 -5.84 -3.54
C LEU A 149 4.95 -4.40 -3.58
N LYS A 150 5.77 -4.01 -2.60
CA LYS A 150 6.47 -2.71 -2.64
C LYS A 150 7.40 -2.61 -3.85
N ALA A 151 8.06 -3.72 -4.23
CA ALA A 151 8.96 -3.74 -5.38
C ALA A 151 8.20 -3.47 -6.68
N ASP A 152 6.98 -4.00 -6.81
CA ASP A 152 6.13 -3.74 -7.98
C ASP A 152 5.78 -2.25 -8.09
N VAL A 153 5.37 -1.61 -6.99
CA VAL A 153 5.06 -0.17 -6.98
C VAL A 153 6.30 0.69 -7.18
N PHE A 154 7.45 0.30 -6.63
CA PHE A 154 8.72 0.97 -6.87
C PHE A 154 9.09 0.96 -8.36
N ALA A 155 8.94 -0.20 -9.03
CA ALA A 155 9.16 -0.31 -10.46
C ALA A 155 8.10 0.44 -11.28
N LEU A 156 6.81 0.39 -10.88
CA LEU A 156 5.71 1.04 -11.55
C LEU A 156 5.91 2.57 -11.68
N MET A 157 6.41 3.19 -10.62
CA MET A 157 6.55 4.64 -10.48
C MET A 157 7.99 5.14 -10.60
N ASP A 158 8.98 4.25 -10.78
CA ASP A 158 10.41 4.61 -10.75
C ASP A 158 10.80 5.35 -9.45
N VAL A 159 10.31 4.83 -8.32
CA VAL A 159 10.43 5.50 -7.02
C VAL A 159 11.88 5.77 -6.65
N GLY A 160 12.77 4.81 -6.90
CA GLY A 160 14.20 4.93 -6.57
C GLY A 160 14.85 6.13 -7.25
N THR A 161 14.67 6.27 -8.56
CA THR A 161 15.26 7.36 -9.35
C THR A 161 14.68 8.72 -8.95
N VAL A 162 13.36 8.78 -8.72
CA VAL A 162 12.68 10.06 -8.48
C VAL A 162 12.87 10.56 -7.06
N THR A 163 12.94 9.67 -6.07
CA THR A 163 12.92 10.04 -4.64
C THR A 163 14.22 9.78 -3.91
N GLY A 164 15.11 8.94 -4.46
CA GLY A 164 16.30 8.45 -3.76
C GLY A 164 16.02 7.36 -2.72
N MET A 165 14.75 6.94 -2.52
CA MET A 165 14.43 5.79 -1.68
C MET A 165 14.95 4.51 -2.31
N THR A 166 15.49 3.61 -1.48
CA THR A 166 15.93 2.29 -1.90
C THR A 166 15.18 1.19 -1.15
N MET A 167 15.45 -0.06 -1.47
CA MET A 167 14.81 -1.21 -0.83
C MET A 167 15.85 -2.28 -0.50
N THR A 168 15.72 -2.90 0.68
CA THR A 168 16.53 -4.05 1.06
C THR A 168 16.04 -5.32 0.38
N GLU A 169 16.82 -6.41 0.45
CA GLU A 169 16.42 -7.74 -0.04
C GLU A 169 15.15 -8.28 0.65
N SER A 170 14.87 -7.85 1.87
CA SER A 170 13.67 -8.19 2.63
C SER A 170 12.48 -7.20 2.40
N TYR A 171 12.56 -6.38 1.36
CA TYR A 171 11.53 -5.40 0.99
C TYR A 171 11.27 -4.31 2.05
N MET A 172 12.27 -3.98 2.86
CA MET A 172 12.22 -2.81 3.74
C MET A 172 12.69 -1.58 2.98
N ILE A 173 11.92 -0.48 3.07
CA ILE A 173 12.28 0.78 2.41
C ILE A 173 13.39 1.47 3.21
N VAL A 174 14.32 2.10 2.52
CA VAL A 174 15.38 2.93 3.09
C VAL A 174 15.26 4.35 2.53
N PRO A 175 15.12 5.38 3.38
CA PRO A 175 15.07 5.33 4.85
C PRO A 175 13.83 4.62 5.39
N GLY A 176 13.88 4.14 6.66
CA GLY A 176 12.83 3.34 7.28
C GLY A 176 11.52 4.10 7.52
N GLU A 177 11.64 5.41 7.73
CA GLU A 177 10.51 6.33 7.92
C GLU A 177 9.85 6.62 6.55
N ALA A 178 9.22 5.60 5.99
CA ALA A 178 8.60 5.61 4.66
C ALA A 178 7.38 4.70 4.61
N ALA A 179 6.44 5.03 3.72
CA ALA A 179 5.28 4.21 3.42
C ALA A 179 5.08 4.08 1.91
N CYS A 180 4.61 2.91 1.47
CA CYS A 180 4.32 2.61 0.08
C CYS A 180 3.08 1.71 0.01
N GLY A 181 2.18 1.98 -0.92
CA GLY A 181 0.93 1.22 -1.03
C GLY A 181 0.04 1.69 -2.17
N LEU A 182 -1.23 1.31 -2.04
CA LEU A 182 -2.28 1.65 -3.00
C LEU A 182 -3.26 2.66 -2.40
N MET A 183 -4.05 3.30 -3.26
CA MET A 183 -5.22 4.09 -2.91
C MET A 183 -6.42 3.55 -3.70
N LEU A 184 -7.49 3.22 -2.99
CA LEU A 184 -8.71 2.63 -3.53
C LEU A 184 -9.89 3.56 -3.22
N GLY A 185 -10.59 4.03 -4.26
CA GLY A 185 -11.64 5.07 -4.15
C GLY A 185 -13.05 4.51 -3.98
N HIS A 186 -13.24 3.20 -3.78
CA HIS A 186 -14.55 2.59 -3.69
C HIS A 186 -15.34 3.08 -2.44
N PRO A 187 -16.65 3.37 -2.55
CA PRO A 187 -17.44 3.87 -1.42
C PRO A 187 -17.50 2.93 -0.21
N GLU A 188 -17.45 1.62 -0.45
CA GLU A 188 -17.45 0.61 0.61
C GLU A 188 -16.04 0.16 1.04
N ALA A 189 -14.99 0.78 0.48
CA ALA A 189 -13.63 0.44 0.86
C ALA A 189 -13.41 0.70 2.34
N ARG A 190 -12.87 -0.29 3.03
CA ARG A 190 -12.56 -0.24 4.46
C ARG A 190 -11.34 -1.06 4.79
N ASN A 191 -10.67 -0.68 5.86
CA ASN A 191 -9.55 -1.47 6.38
C ASN A 191 -10.06 -2.80 6.95
N PHE A 192 -9.32 -3.88 6.68
CA PHE A 192 -9.58 -5.22 7.19
C PHE A 192 -8.26 -5.96 7.42
N SER A 193 -8.32 -7.12 8.04
CA SER A 193 -7.17 -8.01 8.13
C SER A 193 -7.42 -9.23 7.25
N VAL A 194 -6.44 -9.59 6.43
CA VAL A 194 -6.44 -10.87 5.70
C VAL A 194 -6.48 -12.03 6.71
N GLY A 195 -5.81 -11.86 7.86
CA GLY A 195 -5.72 -12.91 8.85
C GLY A 195 -4.88 -14.08 8.39
N ARG A 196 -5.24 -15.30 8.78
CA ARG A 196 -4.56 -16.52 8.36
C ARG A 196 -5.18 -17.07 7.08
N ILE A 197 -4.33 -17.62 6.23
CA ILE A 197 -4.69 -18.26 4.96
C ILE A 197 -4.28 -19.73 4.97
N ASP A 198 -5.01 -20.55 4.21
CA ASP A 198 -4.69 -21.96 4.04
C ASP A 198 -3.63 -22.20 2.95
N SER A 199 -3.23 -23.45 2.80
CA SER A 199 -2.23 -23.86 1.82
C SER A 199 -2.70 -23.71 0.37
N GLU A 200 -4.01 -23.80 0.10
CA GLU A 200 -4.57 -23.65 -1.24
C GLU A 200 -4.47 -22.18 -1.70
N GLN A 201 -4.88 -21.25 -0.85
CA GLN A 201 -4.71 -19.82 -1.15
C GLN A 201 -3.24 -19.44 -1.26
N LEU A 202 -2.36 -19.98 -0.39
CA LEU A 202 -0.93 -19.74 -0.48
C LEU A 202 -0.37 -20.18 -1.84
N ALA A 203 -0.73 -21.40 -2.29
CA ALA A 203 -0.27 -21.93 -3.58
C ALA A 203 -0.80 -21.09 -4.76
N SER A 204 -2.08 -20.74 -4.73
CA SER A 204 -2.71 -19.86 -5.74
C SER A 204 -2.03 -18.48 -5.77
N TYR A 205 -1.81 -17.89 -4.61
CA TYR A 205 -1.16 -16.58 -4.49
C TYR A 205 0.28 -16.62 -5.02
N ALA A 206 1.07 -17.63 -4.61
CA ALA A 206 2.44 -17.82 -5.08
C ALA A 206 2.51 -17.95 -6.61
N ALA A 207 1.61 -18.75 -7.20
CA ALA A 207 1.52 -18.90 -8.66
C ALA A 207 1.21 -17.56 -9.35
N ARG A 208 0.25 -16.79 -8.84
CA ARG A 208 -0.10 -15.46 -9.38
C ARG A 208 1.02 -14.43 -9.21
N ARG A 209 1.85 -14.56 -8.15
CA ARG A 209 3.08 -13.78 -7.93
C ARG A 209 4.27 -14.26 -8.78
N GLY A 210 4.12 -15.33 -9.57
CA GLY A 210 5.20 -15.90 -10.39
C GLY A 210 6.34 -16.50 -9.55
N THR A 211 6.02 -17.02 -8.36
CA THR A 211 6.97 -17.64 -7.42
C THR A 211 6.46 -18.98 -6.91
N ASP A 212 7.23 -19.67 -6.10
CA ASP A 212 6.82 -20.90 -5.44
C ASP A 212 6.29 -20.67 -4.02
N SER A 213 5.53 -21.65 -3.51
CA SER A 213 4.93 -21.56 -2.18
C SER A 213 5.96 -21.48 -1.05
N GLU A 214 7.14 -22.08 -1.20
CA GLU A 214 8.18 -22.06 -0.17
C GLU A 214 8.75 -20.64 0.00
N LYS A 215 9.02 -19.94 -1.11
CA LYS A 215 9.44 -18.54 -1.04
C LYS A 215 8.33 -17.66 -0.45
N MET A 216 7.07 -17.92 -0.85
CA MET A 216 5.95 -17.16 -0.32
C MET A 216 5.75 -17.38 1.19
N ARG A 217 5.99 -18.60 1.71
CA ARG A 217 6.01 -18.89 3.16
C ARG A 217 6.98 -18.00 3.94
N VAL A 218 8.14 -17.74 3.36
CA VAL A 218 9.15 -16.87 3.99
C VAL A 218 8.71 -15.40 3.99
N LEU A 219 7.97 -14.96 2.99
CA LEU A 219 7.52 -13.56 2.86
C LEU A 219 6.34 -13.20 3.77
N ILE A 220 5.44 -14.16 4.02
CA ILE A 220 4.21 -13.93 4.82
C ILE A 220 4.02 -15.00 5.92
N PRO A 221 5.05 -15.35 6.71
CA PRO A 221 5.01 -16.50 7.62
C PRO A 221 3.93 -16.40 8.70
N GLN A 222 3.65 -15.18 9.18
CA GLN A 222 2.66 -14.91 10.23
C GLN A 222 1.20 -15.09 9.76
N HIS A 223 0.98 -15.27 8.47
CA HIS A 223 -0.34 -15.39 7.86
C HIS A 223 -0.71 -16.84 7.48
N LEU A 224 0.09 -17.82 7.88
CA LEU A 224 -0.18 -19.22 7.57
C LEU A 224 -0.93 -19.89 8.70
N ILE A 225 -1.89 -20.75 8.36
CA ILE A 225 -2.47 -21.71 9.30
C ILE A 225 -1.40 -22.77 9.54
N ASP A 226 -1.03 -23.00 10.80
CA ASP A 226 -0.13 -24.10 11.18
C ASP A 226 -0.74 -25.41 10.67
N MET A 227 0.02 -26.16 9.86
CA MET A 227 -0.33 -27.50 9.39
C MET A 227 0.17 -28.52 10.39
#